data_cc2d494400c464e53293aa7a0f05b85d
#
_entry.id   cc2d494400c464e53293aa7a0f05b85d
#
_cell.length_a   1.000
_cell.length_b   1.000
_cell.length_c   1.000
_cell.angle_alpha   90.00
_cell.angle_beta   90.00
_cell.angle_gamma   90.00
#
_symmetry.space_group_name_H-M   'P 1'
#
loop_
_entity.id
_entity.type
_entity.pdbx_description
1 polymer ?
#
loop_
_entity_poly.entity_id
_entity_poly.type
_entity_poly.pdbx_seq_one_letter_code
_entity_poly.pdbx_strand_id
1 'polypeptide(L)'
;NNGLVLPPRIAPTQVVIVPIAAHKNPEVLETAKSVMADLIAADVRVKLDDSDQSMGWKCAEYEMRGVPIRLELGPRDLAEGNCCLVRRDNGEKVTAKIEGIVDEIKALLDAIHDNMYTVAEKNLEDNTFDLKTIDEVKEMASGRGGFARTKWCGSLECELKMKEQAGVSSRCMPLKQSGTTGKCVCCGKECTTDIYWGVAY
;
A
#
# COMPACT_ATOMS: atom_id res chain seq x y z
N ASN A 1 -9.60 -8.39 9.07
CA ASN A 1 -8.15 -8.23 8.96
C ASN A 1 -7.66 -9.07 7.78
N ASN A 2 -7.36 -8.44 6.66
CA ASN A 2 -7.12 -9.15 5.39
C ASN A 2 -5.62 -9.47 5.15
N GLY A 3 -4.81 -9.51 6.20
CA GLY A 3 -3.37 -9.70 6.11
C GLY A 3 -2.62 -8.43 5.66
N LEU A 4 -1.36 -8.60 5.27
CA LEU A 4 -0.48 -7.51 4.88
C LEU A 4 -0.57 -7.26 3.36
N VAL A 5 -0.33 -6.03 2.94
CA VAL A 5 -0.12 -5.63 1.53
C VAL A 5 1.18 -4.84 1.47
N LEU A 6 2.21 -5.38 0.84
CA LEU A 6 3.51 -4.72 0.74
C LEU A 6 3.70 -4.08 -0.63
N PRO A 7 4.19 -2.82 -0.68
CA PRO A 7 4.65 -2.24 -1.94
C PRO A 7 5.75 -3.11 -2.57
N PRO A 8 5.69 -3.40 -3.88
CA PRO A 8 6.64 -4.29 -4.54
C PRO A 8 8.11 -3.93 -4.34
N ARG A 9 8.44 -2.64 -4.28
CA ARG A 9 9.84 -2.18 -4.13
C ARG A 9 10.48 -2.59 -2.80
N ILE A 10 9.69 -2.73 -1.74
CA ILE A 10 10.17 -3.10 -0.39
C ILE A 10 9.82 -4.53 0.02
N ALA A 11 8.98 -5.25 -0.74
CA ALA A 11 8.59 -6.62 -0.42
C ALA A 11 9.80 -7.56 -0.45
N PRO A 12 10.12 -8.31 0.61
CA PRO A 12 11.22 -9.29 0.62
C PRO A 12 11.05 -10.38 -0.45
N THR A 13 9.80 -10.75 -0.73
CA THR A 13 9.39 -11.63 -1.84
C THR A 13 8.38 -10.86 -2.68
N GLN A 14 8.68 -10.65 -3.95
CA GLN A 14 7.79 -9.95 -4.88
C GLN A 14 6.80 -10.89 -5.54
N VAL A 15 7.25 -12.10 -5.82
CA VAL A 15 6.44 -13.14 -6.47
C VAL A 15 6.57 -14.44 -5.71
N VAL A 16 5.47 -15.09 -5.41
CA VAL A 16 5.47 -16.49 -5.00
C VAL A 16 4.89 -17.35 -6.11
N ILE A 17 5.60 -18.40 -6.51
CA ILE A 17 5.12 -19.39 -7.47
C ILE A 17 4.52 -20.56 -6.70
N VAL A 18 3.26 -20.89 -7.00
CA VAL A 18 2.53 -22.01 -6.38
C VAL A 18 2.14 -23.02 -7.46
N PRO A 19 2.92 -24.10 -7.62
CA PRO A 19 2.57 -25.18 -8.53
C PRO A 19 1.38 -25.98 -7.96
N ILE A 20 0.33 -26.15 -8.78
CA ILE A 20 -0.89 -26.86 -8.40
C ILE A 20 -0.80 -28.29 -8.89
N ALA A 21 -1.08 -29.27 -7.99
CA ALA A 21 -1.04 -30.69 -8.29
C ALA A 21 0.30 -31.18 -8.89
N ALA A 22 1.41 -30.58 -8.53
CA ALA A 22 2.75 -30.90 -9.02
C ALA A 22 3.15 -32.37 -8.73
N HIS A 23 2.65 -32.95 -7.60
CA HIS A 23 2.89 -34.34 -7.24
C HIS A 23 2.32 -35.36 -8.27
N LYS A 24 1.31 -34.96 -9.05
CA LYS A 24 0.71 -35.75 -10.13
C LYS A 24 1.22 -35.37 -11.51
N ASN A 25 1.78 -34.19 -11.64
CA ASN A 25 2.20 -33.60 -12.92
C ASN A 25 3.60 -32.97 -12.76
N PRO A 26 4.68 -33.76 -12.88
CA PRO A 26 6.05 -33.26 -12.69
C PRO A 26 6.42 -32.08 -13.61
N GLU A 27 5.84 -32.01 -14.80
CA GLU A 27 6.07 -30.92 -15.77
C GLU A 27 5.67 -29.55 -15.21
N VAL A 28 4.65 -29.49 -14.34
CA VAL A 28 4.23 -28.25 -13.66
C VAL A 28 5.35 -27.74 -12.76
N LEU A 29 6.00 -28.63 -12.00
CA LEU A 29 7.10 -28.26 -11.12
C LEU A 29 8.34 -27.82 -11.91
N GLU A 30 8.66 -28.52 -12.97
CA GLU A 30 9.83 -28.19 -13.83
C GLU A 30 9.61 -26.81 -14.51
N THR A 31 8.41 -26.56 -15.03
CA THR A 31 8.07 -25.24 -15.58
C THR A 31 8.12 -24.15 -14.51
N ALA A 32 7.61 -24.41 -13.31
CA ALA A 32 7.66 -23.47 -12.20
C ALA A 32 9.11 -23.12 -11.81
N LYS A 33 10.01 -24.10 -11.81
CA LYS A 33 11.45 -23.89 -11.57
C LYS A 33 12.11 -23.07 -12.68
N SER A 34 11.76 -23.33 -13.94
CA SER A 34 12.25 -22.54 -15.08
C SER A 34 11.83 -21.08 -14.96
N VAL A 35 10.55 -20.82 -14.73
CA VAL A 35 10.03 -19.47 -14.53
C VAL A 35 10.69 -18.78 -13.34
N MET A 36 10.94 -19.51 -12.24
CA MET A 36 11.68 -18.97 -11.09
C MET A 36 13.10 -18.56 -11.48
N ALA A 37 13.81 -19.39 -12.25
CA ALA A 37 15.17 -19.08 -12.69
C ALA A 37 15.21 -17.83 -13.59
N ASP A 38 14.26 -17.68 -14.51
CA ASP A 38 14.14 -16.53 -15.39
C ASP A 38 13.83 -15.23 -14.61
N LEU A 39 12.96 -15.32 -13.60
CA LEU A 39 12.63 -14.19 -12.73
C LEU A 39 13.84 -13.78 -11.86
N ILE A 40 14.59 -14.74 -11.31
CA ILE A 40 15.83 -14.45 -10.57
C ILE A 40 16.87 -13.78 -11.47
N ALA A 41 17.05 -14.28 -12.70
CA ALA A 41 17.97 -13.69 -13.67
C ALA A 41 17.57 -12.24 -14.05
N ALA A 42 16.29 -11.90 -13.92
CA ALA A 42 15.73 -10.58 -14.17
C ALA A 42 15.66 -9.68 -12.91
N ASP A 43 16.34 -10.07 -11.83
CA ASP A 43 16.39 -9.35 -10.52
C ASP A 43 15.03 -9.24 -9.82
N VAL A 44 14.14 -10.21 -10.01
CA VAL A 44 12.88 -10.31 -9.27
C VAL A 44 13.08 -11.21 -8.05
N ARG A 45 12.68 -10.76 -6.87
CA ARG A 45 12.72 -11.54 -5.61
C ARG A 45 11.57 -12.54 -5.60
N VAL A 46 11.87 -13.77 -5.98
CA VAL A 46 10.88 -14.84 -6.18
C VAL A 46 11.09 -15.99 -5.20
N LYS A 47 9.99 -16.62 -4.80
CA LYS A 47 9.98 -17.86 -4.01
C LYS A 47 9.11 -18.90 -4.71
N LEU A 48 9.57 -20.14 -4.77
CA LEU A 48 8.77 -21.30 -5.16
C LEU A 48 8.25 -21.99 -3.89
N ASP A 49 6.95 -22.26 -3.85
CA ASP A 49 6.33 -23.06 -2.78
C ASP A 49 5.85 -24.41 -3.34
N ASP A 50 6.75 -25.38 -3.31
CA ASP A 50 6.51 -26.78 -3.68
C ASP A 50 6.17 -27.68 -2.47
N SER A 51 5.88 -27.08 -1.31
CA SER A 51 5.49 -27.82 -0.10
C SER A 51 4.17 -28.59 -0.29
N ASP A 52 3.93 -29.58 0.60
CA ASP A 52 2.72 -30.41 0.59
C ASP A 52 1.50 -29.70 1.22
N GLN A 53 1.62 -28.41 1.56
CA GLN A 53 0.52 -27.64 2.15
C GLN A 53 -0.63 -27.45 1.13
N SER A 54 -1.84 -27.37 1.64
CA SER A 54 -3.02 -27.12 0.80
C SER A 54 -2.96 -25.77 0.11
N MET A 55 -3.59 -25.63 -1.06
CA MET A 55 -3.65 -24.35 -1.79
C MET A 55 -4.23 -23.23 -0.93
N GLY A 56 -5.29 -23.52 -0.14
CA GLY A 56 -5.88 -22.53 0.76
C GLY A 56 -4.91 -22.04 1.83
N TRP A 57 -4.10 -22.94 2.37
CA TRP A 57 -3.05 -22.57 3.33
C TRP A 57 -1.98 -21.69 2.68
N LYS A 58 -1.48 -22.07 1.50
CA LYS A 58 -0.50 -21.27 0.75
C LYS A 58 -1.03 -19.88 0.43
N CYS A 59 -2.28 -19.77 -0.02
CA CYS A 59 -2.91 -18.47 -0.25
C CYS A 59 -2.89 -17.61 1.01
N ALA A 60 -3.39 -18.12 2.13
CA ALA A 60 -3.45 -17.40 3.40
C ALA A 60 -2.05 -17.00 3.90
N GLU A 61 -1.07 -17.89 3.82
CA GLU A 61 0.30 -17.63 4.25
C GLU A 61 0.94 -16.46 3.49
N TYR A 62 0.81 -16.43 2.15
CA TYR A 62 1.40 -15.36 1.35
C TYR A 62 0.59 -14.06 1.36
N GLU A 63 -0.71 -14.13 1.62
CA GLU A 63 -1.54 -12.97 1.92
C GLU A 63 -1.17 -12.35 3.28
N MET A 64 -0.90 -13.17 4.29
CA MET A 64 -0.40 -12.68 5.59
C MET A 64 0.97 -12.03 5.48
N ARG A 65 1.84 -12.55 4.61
CA ARG A 65 3.17 -11.99 4.33
C ARG A 65 3.16 -10.78 3.40
N GLY A 66 2.03 -10.48 2.77
CA GLY A 66 1.87 -9.35 1.85
C GLY A 66 2.63 -9.48 0.54
N VAL A 67 2.82 -10.70 0.04
CA VAL A 67 3.53 -10.93 -1.24
C VAL A 67 2.73 -10.31 -2.39
N PRO A 68 3.32 -9.39 -3.19
CA PRO A 68 2.59 -8.61 -4.20
C PRO A 68 1.92 -9.45 -5.28
N ILE A 69 2.58 -10.50 -5.76
CA ILE A 69 2.05 -11.37 -6.83
C ILE A 69 2.14 -12.83 -6.38
N ARG A 70 1.03 -13.56 -6.53
CA ARG A 70 1.00 -15.02 -6.48
C ARG A 70 0.81 -15.53 -7.91
N LEU A 71 1.80 -16.29 -8.41
CA LEU A 71 1.74 -17.00 -9.68
C LEU A 71 1.26 -18.42 -9.41
N GLU A 72 0.09 -18.76 -9.89
CA GLU A 72 -0.51 -20.08 -9.82
C GLU A 72 -0.29 -20.79 -11.17
N LEU A 73 0.26 -22.00 -11.12
CA LEU A 73 0.53 -22.79 -12.30
C LEU A 73 -0.06 -24.19 -12.14
N GLY A 74 -1.11 -24.49 -12.89
CA GLY A 74 -1.77 -25.78 -12.92
C GLY A 74 -1.57 -26.55 -14.23
N PRO A 75 -1.92 -27.86 -14.27
CA PRO A 75 -1.78 -28.67 -15.48
C PRO A 75 -2.60 -28.15 -16.67
N ARG A 76 -3.77 -27.54 -16.41
CA ARG A 76 -4.62 -26.96 -17.46
C ARG A 76 -4.00 -25.71 -18.04
N ASP A 77 -3.50 -24.83 -17.15
CA ASP A 77 -2.84 -23.61 -17.56
C ASP A 77 -1.59 -23.94 -18.39
N LEU A 78 -0.80 -24.90 -17.91
CA LEU A 78 0.40 -25.36 -18.61
C LEU A 78 0.10 -25.90 -20.01
N ALA A 79 -0.97 -26.69 -20.18
CA ALA A 79 -1.38 -27.23 -21.47
C ALA A 79 -1.71 -26.13 -22.51
N GLU A 80 -2.12 -24.95 -22.03
CA GLU A 80 -2.42 -23.78 -22.87
C GLU A 80 -1.24 -22.80 -22.94
N GLY A 81 -0.11 -23.11 -22.30
CA GLY A 81 1.05 -22.22 -22.17
C GLY A 81 0.76 -20.97 -21.33
N ASN A 82 -0.15 -21.06 -20.38
CA ASN A 82 -0.61 -19.97 -19.52
C ASN A 82 -0.22 -20.20 -18.05
N CYS A 83 -0.35 -19.15 -17.26
CA CYS A 83 -0.39 -19.18 -15.79
C CYS A 83 -1.43 -18.16 -15.30
N CYS A 84 -1.77 -18.24 -14.02
CA CYS A 84 -2.63 -17.26 -13.38
C CYS A 84 -1.82 -16.39 -12.44
N LEU A 85 -1.87 -15.06 -12.63
CA LEU A 85 -1.29 -14.06 -11.75
C LEU A 85 -2.39 -13.47 -10.86
N VAL A 86 -2.18 -13.50 -9.55
CA VAL A 86 -3.11 -12.94 -8.57
C VAL A 86 -2.45 -11.78 -7.87
N ARG A 87 -3.04 -10.60 -8.00
CA ARG A 87 -2.56 -9.36 -7.36
C ARG A 87 -2.97 -9.30 -5.91
N ARG A 88 -2.05 -8.87 -5.04
CA ARG A 88 -2.33 -8.72 -3.61
C ARG A 88 -3.07 -7.43 -3.26
N ASP A 89 -2.83 -6.36 -4.01
CA ASP A 89 -3.35 -5.02 -3.73
C ASP A 89 -4.87 -4.88 -3.93
N ASN A 90 -5.41 -5.54 -4.96
CA ASN A 90 -6.83 -5.45 -5.32
C ASN A 90 -7.54 -6.82 -5.48
N GLY A 91 -6.79 -7.93 -5.40
CA GLY A 91 -7.34 -9.29 -5.55
C GLY A 91 -7.63 -9.70 -7.00
N GLU A 92 -7.26 -8.89 -7.98
CA GLU A 92 -7.47 -9.18 -9.40
C GLU A 92 -6.69 -10.44 -9.83
N LYS A 93 -7.31 -11.26 -10.68
CA LYS A 93 -6.71 -12.43 -11.30
C LYS A 93 -6.57 -12.20 -12.80
N VAL A 94 -5.34 -12.38 -13.29
CA VAL A 94 -5.01 -12.18 -14.70
C VAL A 94 -4.42 -13.48 -15.24
N THR A 95 -4.94 -13.96 -16.38
CA THR A 95 -4.31 -15.05 -17.12
C THR A 95 -3.20 -14.47 -17.98
N ALA A 96 -1.98 -14.97 -17.81
CA ALA A 96 -0.80 -14.53 -18.55
C ALA A 96 -0.17 -15.69 -19.32
N LYS A 97 0.52 -15.39 -20.40
CA LYS A 97 1.34 -16.38 -21.11
C LYS A 97 2.64 -16.66 -20.34
N ILE A 98 3.06 -17.93 -20.30
CA ILE A 98 4.37 -18.29 -19.72
C ILE A 98 5.49 -17.70 -20.59
N GLU A 99 5.31 -17.67 -21.90
CA GLU A 99 6.20 -16.96 -22.83
C GLU A 99 6.11 -15.45 -22.57
N GLY A 100 7.25 -14.82 -22.24
CA GLY A 100 7.31 -13.40 -21.90
C GLY A 100 6.86 -13.05 -20.49
N ILE A 101 6.64 -14.03 -19.60
CA ILE A 101 6.12 -13.83 -18.24
C ILE A 101 6.98 -12.88 -17.40
N VAL A 102 8.26 -12.79 -17.65
CA VAL A 102 9.19 -11.90 -16.92
C VAL A 102 8.80 -10.43 -17.12
N ASP A 103 8.57 -10.04 -18.36
CA ASP A 103 8.19 -8.65 -18.69
C ASP A 103 6.81 -8.33 -18.17
N GLU A 104 5.87 -9.27 -18.28
CA GLU A 104 4.51 -9.14 -17.73
C GLU A 104 4.53 -8.95 -16.21
N ILE A 105 5.33 -9.75 -15.48
CA ILE A 105 5.48 -9.63 -14.03
C ILE A 105 6.11 -8.29 -13.64
N LYS A 106 7.14 -7.82 -14.34
CA LYS A 106 7.75 -6.52 -14.06
C LYS A 106 6.74 -5.38 -14.23
N ALA A 107 6.03 -5.38 -15.36
CA ALA A 107 4.98 -4.39 -15.62
C ALA A 107 3.88 -4.44 -14.54
N LEU A 108 3.49 -5.64 -14.12
CA LEU A 108 2.47 -5.83 -13.08
C LEU A 108 2.96 -5.35 -11.69
N LEU A 109 4.22 -5.57 -11.34
CA LEU A 109 4.83 -5.06 -10.10
C LEU A 109 4.83 -3.53 -10.07
N ASP A 110 5.16 -2.86 -11.18
CA ASP A 110 5.09 -1.41 -11.28
C ASP A 110 3.64 -0.92 -11.17
N ALA A 111 2.70 -1.56 -11.87
CA ALA A 111 1.28 -1.22 -11.79
C ALA A 111 0.70 -1.40 -10.37
N ILE A 112 1.12 -2.43 -9.62
CA ILE A 112 0.75 -2.62 -8.22
C ILE A 112 1.30 -1.48 -7.36
N HIS A 113 2.57 -1.12 -7.56
CA HIS A 113 3.20 -0.04 -6.82
C HIS A 113 2.48 1.29 -7.02
N ASP A 114 2.20 1.64 -8.26
CA ASP A 114 1.51 2.89 -8.64
C ASP A 114 0.07 2.93 -8.12
N ASN A 115 -0.64 1.81 -8.19
CA ASN A 115 -1.98 1.70 -7.61
C ASN A 115 -1.96 1.91 -6.09
N MET A 116 -1.03 1.28 -5.38
CA MET A 116 -0.89 1.44 -3.93
C MET A 116 -0.55 2.90 -3.55
N TYR A 117 0.32 3.55 -4.34
CA TYR A 117 0.65 4.95 -4.14
C TYR A 117 -0.58 5.85 -4.35
N THR A 118 -1.29 5.68 -5.46
CA THR A 118 -2.50 6.45 -5.79
C THR A 118 -3.59 6.28 -4.72
N VAL A 119 -3.80 5.06 -4.24
CA VAL A 119 -4.77 4.79 -3.17
C VAL A 119 -4.35 5.47 -1.86
N ALA A 120 -3.05 5.45 -1.51
CA ALA A 120 -2.54 6.09 -0.30
C ALA A 120 -2.63 7.63 -0.40
N GLU A 121 -2.27 8.20 -1.55
CA GLU A 121 -2.37 9.64 -1.82
C GLU A 121 -3.83 10.12 -1.70
N LYS A 122 -4.74 9.43 -2.38
CA LYS A 122 -6.17 9.73 -2.29
C LYS A 122 -6.69 9.61 -0.85
N ASN A 123 -6.28 8.58 -0.11
CA ASN A 123 -6.68 8.41 1.28
C ASN A 123 -6.17 9.57 2.16
N LEU A 124 -4.95 10.07 1.91
CA LEU A 124 -4.42 11.23 2.61
C LEU A 124 -5.23 12.50 2.28
N GLU A 125 -5.54 12.73 1.00
CA GLU A 125 -6.37 13.86 0.57
C GLU A 125 -7.77 13.82 1.18
N ASP A 126 -8.46 12.69 1.08
CA ASP A 126 -9.82 12.48 1.60
C ASP A 126 -9.91 12.64 3.13
N ASN A 127 -8.79 12.46 3.84
CA ASN A 127 -8.68 12.60 5.30
C ASN A 127 -7.89 13.85 5.74
N THR A 128 -7.72 14.84 4.86
CA THR A 128 -7.13 16.15 5.20
C THR A 128 -8.19 17.24 5.01
N PHE A 129 -8.47 18.01 6.08
CA PHE A 129 -9.53 19.00 6.11
C PHE A 129 -8.98 20.39 6.33
N ASP A 130 -9.41 21.37 5.51
CA ASP A 130 -9.15 22.80 5.72
C ASP A 130 -10.12 23.34 6.77
N LEU A 131 -9.64 23.51 8.00
CA LEU A 131 -10.44 23.96 9.14
C LEU A 131 -9.97 25.34 9.62
N LYS A 132 -10.89 26.11 10.21
CA LYS A 132 -10.64 27.50 10.55
C LYS A 132 -10.78 27.83 12.06
N THR A 133 -11.40 26.94 12.81
CA THR A 133 -11.66 27.10 14.23
C THR A 133 -11.20 25.91 15.05
N ILE A 134 -10.93 26.13 16.36
CA ILE A 134 -10.58 25.04 17.28
C ILE A 134 -11.72 24.04 17.39
N ASP A 135 -12.97 24.50 17.39
CA ASP A 135 -14.13 23.63 17.53
C ASP A 135 -14.28 22.67 16.34
N GLU A 136 -14.07 23.17 15.11
CA GLU A 136 -14.03 22.31 13.92
C GLU A 136 -12.92 21.25 14.02
N VAL A 137 -11.73 21.63 14.51
CA VAL A 137 -10.61 20.68 14.71
C VAL A 137 -10.94 19.65 15.78
N LYS A 138 -11.58 20.07 16.87
CA LYS A 138 -12.04 19.18 17.95
C LYS A 138 -13.09 18.19 17.47
N GLU A 139 -14.06 18.65 16.67
CA GLU A 139 -15.09 17.80 16.07
C GLU A 139 -14.45 16.75 15.13
N MET A 140 -13.55 17.16 14.25
CA MET A 140 -12.78 16.24 13.38
C MET A 140 -12.02 15.22 14.23
N ALA A 141 -11.29 15.65 15.26
CA ALA A 141 -10.45 14.80 16.10
C ALA A 141 -11.25 13.77 16.90
N SER A 142 -12.42 14.15 17.42
CA SER A 142 -13.30 13.27 18.22
C SER A 142 -14.21 12.37 17.39
N GLY A 143 -14.43 12.70 16.12
CA GLY A 143 -15.33 11.99 15.24
C GLY A 143 -14.58 11.13 14.20
N ARG A 144 -14.49 11.65 12.97
CA ARG A 144 -13.98 10.90 11.82
C ARG A 144 -12.46 10.71 11.84
N GLY A 145 -11.70 11.53 12.59
CA GLY A 145 -10.24 11.53 12.59
C GLY A 145 -9.64 12.18 11.32
N GLY A 146 -8.34 11.98 11.12
CA GLY A 146 -7.61 12.54 9.98
C GLY A 146 -6.67 13.68 10.36
N PHE A 147 -6.40 14.58 9.40
CA PHE A 147 -5.54 15.74 9.57
C PHE A 147 -6.32 17.05 9.39
N ALA A 148 -6.15 17.99 10.29
CA ALA A 148 -6.60 19.36 10.11
C ALA A 148 -5.47 20.21 9.52
N ARG A 149 -5.68 20.81 8.36
CA ARG A 149 -4.79 21.83 7.80
C ARG A 149 -5.34 23.21 8.17
N THR A 150 -4.55 24.02 8.84
CA THR A 150 -4.97 25.34 9.33
C THR A 150 -3.88 26.37 9.18
N LYS A 151 -4.23 27.66 9.40
CA LYS A 151 -3.24 28.72 9.62
C LYS A 151 -2.80 28.76 11.07
N TRP A 152 -1.51 29.03 11.31
CA TRP A 152 -0.88 29.10 12.62
C TRP A 152 0.08 30.29 12.73
N CYS A 153 0.05 30.98 13.86
CA CYS A 153 0.86 32.18 14.11
C CYS A 153 2.30 31.90 14.58
N GLY A 154 2.71 30.64 14.73
CA GLY A 154 4.02 30.24 15.22
C GLY A 154 4.18 30.27 16.74
N SER A 155 3.13 30.59 17.52
CA SER A 155 3.23 30.68 18.98
C SER A 155 3.07 29.30 19.65
N LEU A 156 3.98 28.98 20.57
CA LEU A 156 3.91 27.79 21.42
C LEU A 156 2.61 27.79 22.27
N GLU A 157 2.17 28.96 22.73
CA GLU A 157 0.93 29.08 23.50
C GLU A 157 -0.27 28.57 22.69
N CYS A 158 -0.35 28.91 21.38
CA CYS A 158 -1.40 28.42 20.50
C CYS A 158 -1.31 26.92 20.26
N GLU A 159 -0.09 26.38 20.16
CA GLU A 159 0.12 24.94 20.03
C GLU A 159 -0.34 24.17 21.28
N LEU A 160 -0.01 24.66 22.47
CA LEU A 160 -0.45 24.08 23.73
C LEU A 160 -1.98 24.13 23.88
N LYS A 161 -2.62 25.24 23.48
CA LYS A 161 -4.09 25.35 23.46
C LYS A 161 -4.73 24.32 22.50
N MET A 162 -4.17 24.09 21.32
CA MET A 162 -4.67 23.07 20.40
C MET A 162 -4.63 21.68 21.03
N LYS A 163 -3.56 21.36 21.76
CA LYS A 163 -3.44 20.10 22.48
C LYS A 163 -4.47 19.98 23.61
N GLU A 164 -4.65 21.03 24.40
CA GLU A 164 -5.53 21.06 25.56
C GLU A 164 -7.02 21.05 25.15
N GLN A 165 -7.41 21.87 24.16
CA GLN A 165 -8.82 22.11 23.83
C GLN A 165 -9.35 21.20 22.73
N ALA A 166 -8.50 20.82 21.74
CA ALA A 166 -8.90 19.97 20.62
C ALA A 166 -8.29 18.55 20.65
N GLY A 167 -7.39 18.25 21.61
CA GLY A 167 -6.79 16.92 21.73
C GLY A 167 -5.84 16.57 20.59
N VAL A 168 -5.32 17.54 19.84
CA VAL A 168 -4.43 17.35 18.70
C VAL A 168 -3.04 17.90 18.98
N SER A 169 -2.05 17.37 18.28
CA SER A 169 -0.69 17.94 18.26
C SER A 169 -0.29 18.33 16.83
N SER A 170 0.65 19.27 16.72
CA SER A 170 1.28 19.62 15.45
C SER A 170 1.98 18.40 14.85
N ARG A 171 1.85 18.21 13.53
CA ARG A 171 2.46 17.10 12.80
C ARG A 171 3.60 17.59 11.93
N CYS A 172 3.32 18.54 11.08
CA CYS A 172 4.31 19.16 10.23
C CYS A 172 3.82 20.51 9.69
N MET A 173 4.76 21.34 9.29
CA MET A 173 4.54 22.45 8.38
C MET A 173 4.90 21.96 7.00
N PRO A 174 3.99 21.96 6.00
CA PRO A 174 4.30 21.49 4.66
C PRO A 174 5.44 22.32 4.05
N LEU A 175 6.34 21.65 3.32
CA LEU A 175 7.45 22.35 2.62
C LEU A 175 6.91 23.38 1.62
N LYS A 176 5.82 23.03 0.93
CA LYS A 176 5.10 23.93 0.03
C LYS A 176 3.96 24.59 0.80
N GLN A 177 4.18 25.83 1.24
CA GLN A 177 3.16 26.66 1.87
C GLN A 177 2.20 27.23 0.83
N SER A 178 0.94 27.48 1.19
CA SER A 178 -0.07 28.05 0.28
C SER A 178 0.27 29.49 -0.16
N GLY A 179 1.09 30.19 0.61
CA GLY A 179 1.40 31.61 0.39
C GLY A 179 0.25 32.58 0.68
N THR A 180 -0.88 32.08 1.15
CA THR A 180 -2.05 32.89 1.48
C THR A 180 -2.02 33.37 2.92
N THR A 181 -2.57 34.56 3.18
CA THR A 181 -2.81 35.10 4.52
C THR A 181 -4.12 34.57 5.06
N GLY A 182 -4.17 34.25 6.34
CA GLY A 182 -5.37 33.83 7.05
C GLY A 182 -5.26 34.11 8.54
N LYS A 183 -6.25 33.66 9.30
CA LYS A 183 -6.28 33.81 10.76
C LYS A 183 -5.80 32.54 11.45
N CYS A 184 -4.93 32.70 12.45
CA CYS A 184 -4.54 31.59 13.32
C CYS A 184 -5.77 30.90 13.91
N VAL A 185 -5.85 29.59 13.73
CA VAL A 185 -6.96 28.75 14.20
C VAL A 185 -7.27 28.93 15.71
N CYS A 186 -6.25 29.30 16.50
CA CYS A 186 -6.33 29.38 17.94
C CYS A 186 -6.58 30.82 18.42
N CYS A 187 -5.78 31.81 18.04
CA CYS A 187 -5.82 33.17 18.59
C CYS A 187 -6.41 34.22 17.63
N GLY A 188 -6.71 33.84 16.37
CA GLY A 188 -7.27 34.77 15.39
C GLY A 188 -6.25 35.77 14.80
N LYS A 189 -4.99 35.77 15.22
CA LYS A 189 -3.94 36.65 14.69
C LYS A 189 -3.71 36.35 13.22
N GLU A 190 -3.50 37.38 12.41
CA GLU A 190 -3.11 37.24 11.00
C GLU A 190 -1.77 36.48 10.84
N CYS A 191 -1.72 35.51 9.97
CA CYS A 191 -0.53 34.71 9.71
C CYS A 191 -0.60 34.02 8.34
N THR A 192 0.55 33.52 7.88
CA THR A 192 0.71 32.89 6.55
C THR A 192 1.09 31.43 6.63
N THR A 193 1.51 30.93 7.80
CA THR A 193 2.03 29.58 7.97
C THR A 193 0.90 28.55 7.96
N ASP A 194 0.99 27.59 7.05
CA ASP A 194 0.15 26.39 7.03
C ASP A 194 0.77 25.33 7.93
N ILE A 195 -0.06 24.64 8.72
CA ILE A 195 0.34 23.56 9.61
C ILE A 195 -0.70 22.44 9.60
N TYR A 196 -0.25 21.22 9.82
CA TYR A 196 -1.10 20.04 9.98
C TYR A 196 -1.18 19.62 11.44
N TRP A 197 -2.39 19.33 11.89
CA TRP A 197 -2.70 18.80 13.22
C TRP A 197 -3.29 17.41 13.11
N GLY A 198 -3.06 16.57 14.10
CA GLY A 198 -3.65 15.24 14.18
C GLY A 198 -3.64 14.72 15.61
N VAL A 199 -4.48 13.73 15.89
CA VAL A 199 -4.52 13.04 17.19
C VAL A 199 -3.22 12.25 17.38
N ALA A 200 -2.57 12.41 18.55
CA ALA A 200 -1.42 11.59 18.96
C ALA A 200 -1.93 10.32 19.67
N TYR A 201 -1.27 9.21 19.42
CA TYR A 201 -1.48 7.96 20.16
C TYR A 201 -0.55 7.90 21.36
#